data_965133be31448b793e595641dbab4b18
#
_entry.id   965133be31448b793e595641dbab4b18
#
_cell.length_a   1.000
_cell.length_b   1.000
_cell.length_c   1.000
_cell.angle_alpha   90.00
_cell.angle_beta   90.00
_cell.angle_gamma   90.00
#
_symmetry.space_group_name_H-M   'P 1'
#
loop_
_entity.id
_entity.type
_entity.pdbx_description
1 polymer ?
#
loop_
_entity_poly.entity_id
_entity_poly.type
_entity_poly.pdbx_seq_one_letter_code
_entity_poly.pdbx_strand_id
1 'polypeptide(L)'
;MAADATGASAATGAAKTPGAADAPGAAGGTGAAGAAGAAGGAGGAGGAGGAGGAGAAGAGLHSRHRAVLPDWLALYYDRPIEITHGEGRHVWDAEGNRYLDFFGGILTTMTAHALPEVTKAVSEQAARVIHSSTLYLNRPMVELAERIAALSGIPDARVFFTTSGTEANDTALLLATAYRGSNQILAMRNSYHGRSFSTVSVTGNRGWSPTALSPLQTLYVHGGVRHRGPYAGLTDERFTEACVADLEDLLGHVRPPAALIAEPVQGVGGFTAPPDGLYAAFREVLARHGVLWISDEVQTGWGRTGDHFWGWQAHDRNGPPDLLTFAKGIGNGMSIGGVVARAEVMNCLDANSISTFGGSPVTMAAGLANLSYLLEHDLQGNARRVGGLLIERLRAIGAGAAAVREVRGRGLMIGIELVRPGSGEAAPEAVSAVLEAARGGGLLLGKGGGHNTSVLRIAPPLSLTVAEAEEGASILERALHCA
;
A
#
# COMPACT_ATOMS: atom_id res chain seq x y z
N MET A 1 1.53 68.60 -16.02
CA MET A 1 0.39 68.85 -16.91
C MET A 1 -0.47 67.63 -16.78
N ALA A 2 -1.40 67.58 -15.84
CA ALA A 2 -2.78 68.09 -15.92
C ALA A 2 -3.55 67.34 -16.98
N ALA A 3 -4.40 66.61 -16.55
CA ALA A 3 -5.85 66.56 -16.20
C ALA A 3 -6.58 65.79 -17.32
N ASP A 4 -7.68 65.11 -17.23
CA ASP A 4 -8.85 65.04 -16.36
C ASP A 4 -9.62 63.79 -16.73
N ALA A 5 -10.13 63.01 -15.85
CA ALA A 5 -11.44 62.89 -15.24
C ALA A 5 -12.67 62.91 -16.16
N THR A 6 -13.50 61.91 -16.03
CA THR A 6 -14.98 61.79 -15.94
C THR A 6 -15.39 60.41 -16.42
N GLY A 7 -16.26 59.58 -15.82
CA GLY A 7 -17.25 59.76 -14.82
C GLY A 7 -18.49 58.91 -15.16
N ALA A 8 -19.02 58.23 -14.16
CA ALA A 8 -20.39 57.69 -14.04
C ALA A 8 -20.79 56.49 -14.95
N SER A 9 -21.53 55.48 -14.53
CA SER A 9 -22.72 55.40 -13.69
C SER A 9 -23.11 53.96 -13.39
N ALA A 10 -23.62 53.72 -12.21
CA ALA A 10 -24.21 52.52 -11.70
C ALA A 10 -25.47 52.10 -12.49
N ALA A 11 -25.66 50.78 -12.60
CA ALA A 11 -26.99 50.20 -12.79
C ALA A 11 -27.12 48.90 -12.02
N THR A 12 -27.87 48.98 -10.96
CA THR A 12 -28.41 47.87 -10.17
C THR A 12 -29.44 47.10 -11.00
N GLY A 13 -29.26 45.80 -11.08
CA GLY A 13 -30.23 44.87 -11.64
C GLY A 13 -30.39 43.65 -10.75
N ALA A 14 -31.38 43.69 -9.87
CA ALA A 14 -31.83 42.53 -9.11
C ALA A 14 -32.59 41.56 -10.05
N ALA A 15 -32.18 40.31 -10.07
CA ALA A 15 -32.93 39.24 -10.72
C ALA A 15 -33.34 38.18 -9.69
N LYS A 16 -34.63 37.90 -9.75
CA LYS A 16 -35.45 37.09 -8.88
C LYS A 16 -35.08 35.61 -8.86
N THR A 17 -35.17 35.00 -7.71
CA THR A 17 -35.35 33.55 -7.48
C THR A 17 -36.67 33.03 -8.04
N PRO A 18 -36.75 31.87 -8.67
CA PRO A 18 -37.97 31.10 -8.83
C PRO A 18 -38.12 30.04 -7.75
N GLY A 19 -39.34 29.91 -7.32
CA GLY A 19 -39.81 29.13 -6.18
C GLY A 19 -39.81 27.62 -6.37
N ALA A 20 -39.98 26.97 -5.23
CA ALA A 20 -40.22 25.56 -5.02
C ALA A 20 -41.47 25.08 -5.75
N ALA A 21 -41.40 23.90 -6.35
CA ALA A 21 -42.56 23.16 -6.82
C ALA A 21 -42.54 21.75 -6.20
N ASP A 22 -43.72 21.37 -5.77
CA ASP A 22 -44.15 20.24 -4.97
C ASP A 22 -43.78 18.86 -5.51
N ALA A 23 -43.56 17.95 -4.55
CA ALA A 23 -43.54 16.49 -4.75
C ALA A 23 -44.98 15.93 -4.87
N PRO A 24 -45.23 14.89 -5.69
CA PRO A 24 -46.39 14.03 -5.50
C PRO A 24 -46.04 12.67 -4.89
N GLY A 25 -46.99 12.22 -4.12
CA GLY A 25 -47.00 11.16 -3.16
C GLY A 25 -46.84 9.73 -3.67
N ALA A 26 -46.71 8.89 -2.68
CA ALA A 26 -46.57 7.44 -2.68
C ALA A 26 -47.82 6.71 -3.24
N ALA A 27 -47.57 5.64 -3.99
CA ALA A 27 -48.51 4.52 -4.09
C ALA A 27 -47.73 3.22 -4.11
N GLY A 28 -48.13 2.30 -3.23
CA GLY A 28 -47.53 1.00 -2.99
C GLY A 28 -47.83 -0.02 -4.08
N GLY A 29 -47.02 -1.06 -4.07
CA GLY A 29 -47.17 -2.24 -4.86
C GLY A 29 -46.37 -3.38 -4.28
N THR A 30 -47.07 -4.24 -3.58
CA THR A 30 -46.64 -5.54 -3.09
C THR A 30 -46.36 -6.50 -4.23
N GLY A 31 -45.31 -7.29 -4.12
CA GLY A 31 -45.06 -8.40 -5.03
C GLY A 31 -43.93 -9.27 -4.50
N ALA A 32 -44.33 -10.39 -3.98
CA ALA A 32 -43.49 -11.43 -3.36
C ALA A 32 -42.85 -12.38 -4.38
N ALA A 33 -41.88 -13.10 -3.89
CA ALA A 33 -41.49 -14.48 -4.22
C ALA A 33 -40.33 -14.72 -5.20
N GLY A 34 -39.41 -15.51 -4.72
CA GLY A 34 -38.50 -16.27 -5.53
C GLY A 34 -37.28 -16.73 -4.79
N ALA A 35 -37.44 -17.71 -3.94
CA ALA A 35 -36.40 -18.52 -3.29
C ALA A 35 -35.79 -19.53 -4.24
N ALA A 36 -34.48 -19.77 -4.10
CA ALA A 36 -33.80 -21.06 -4.30
C ALA A 36 -32.36 -20.81 -3.84
N GLY A 37 -31.77 -21.44 -2.89
CA GLY A 37 -31.90 -22.81 -2.39
C GLY A 37 -30.67 -23.60 -2.79
N ALA A 38 -29.80 -23.94 -1.81
CA ALA A 38 -29.04 -25.16 -1.70
C ALA A 38 -27.87 -24.91 -0.73
N ALA A 39 -27.85 -25.30 0.50
CA ALA A 39 -27.77 -26.63 1.10
C ALA A 39 -26.49 -27.34 0.63
N GLY A 40 -25.56 -27.75 1.39
CA GLY A 40 -25.58 -28.38 2.67
C GLY A 40 -24.20 -28.97 2.92
N GLY A 41 -23.95 -29.40 4.10
CA GLY A 41 -22.92 -30.33 4.43
C GLY A 41 -22.44 -30.23 5.87
N ALA A 42 -23.22 -30.81 6.75
CA ALA A 42 -22.88 -31.01 8.14
C ALA A 42 -22.09 -32.34 8.30
N GLY A 43 -21.25 -32.38 9.34
CA GLY A 43 -20.97 -33.66 9.96
C GLY A 43 -19.58 -33.78 10.55
N GLY A 44 -19.50 -33.96 11.86
CA GLY A 44 -18.40 -34.61 12.49
C GLY A 44 -18.03 -34.13 13.87
N ALA A 45 -18.81 -34.55 14.86
CA ALA A 45 -18.48 -34.39 16.27
C ALA A 45 -17.46 -35.47 16.69
N GLY A 46 -16.60 -35.11 17.66
CA GLY A 46 -16.05 -36.06 18.60
C GLY A 46 -14.60 -35.83 19.00
N GLY A 47 -14.37 -35.58 20.27
CA GLY A 47 -13.09 -35.79 20.92
C GLY A 47 -12.71 -34.75 21.95
N ALA A 48 -13.21 -34.89 23.17
CA ALA A 48 -12.80 -34.15 24.34
C ALA A 48 -11.42 -34.57 24.80
N GLY A 49 -10.55 -33.60 25.11
CA GLY A 49 -9.32 -33.83 25.83
C GLY A 49 -8.78 -32.51 26.34
N GLY A 50 -8.87 -32.28 27.66
CA GLY A 50 -8.67 -31.01 28.35
C GLY A 50 -7.27 -30.44 28.28
N ALA A 51 -7.24 -29.15 28.08
CA ALA A 51 -6.23 -28.22 28.57
C ALA A 51 -6.95 -26.92 28.92
N GLY A 52 -7.30 -26.79 30.19
CA GLY A 52 -8.07 -25.67 30.66
C GLY A 52 -7.24 -24.43 30.91
N GLY A 53 -7.80 -23.29 30.64
CA GLY A 53 -7.51 -22.00 31.24
C GLY A 53 -7.15 -20.86 30.32
N ALA A 54 -6.25 -21.01 29.35
CA ALA A 54 -5.76 -19.91 28.51
C ALA A 54 -6.62 -19.68 27.24
N GLY A 55 -7.31 -20.70 26.75
CA GLY A 55 -8.12 -20.62 25.54
C GLY A 55 -9.42 -19.81 25.68
N ALA A 56 -9.89 -19.52 26.89
CA ALA A 56 -11.20 -18.90 27.11
C ALA A 56 -11.16 -17.37 26.90
N ALA A 57 -10.05 -16.71 27.20
CA ALA A 57 -9.94 -15.25 27.03
C ALA A 57 -9.85 -14.86 25.55
N GLY A 58 -9.05 -15.56 24.74
CA GLY A 58 -8.92 -15.32 23.31
C GLY A 58 -10.19 -15.70 22.53
N ALA A 59 -10.89 -16.77 22.91
CA ALA A 59 -12.18 -17.15 22.32
C ALA A 59 -13.25 -16.09 22.63
N GLY A 60 -13.23 -15.50 23.82
CA GLY A 60 -14.10 -14.41 24.19
C GLY A 60 -13.93 -13.16 23.32
N LEU A 61 -12.69 -12.73 23.07
CA LEU A 61 -12.38 -11.54 22.26
C LEU A 61 -12.75 -11.77 20.78
N HIS A 62 -12.48 -12.93 20.22
CA HIS A 62 -12.83 -13.25 18.84
C HIS A 62 -14.35 -13.21 18.62
N SER A 63 -15.14 -13.76 19.54
CA SER A 63 -16.61 -13.70 19.47
C SER A 63 -17.11 -12.26 19.53
N ARG A 64 -16.54 -11.44 20.41
CA ARG A 64 -16.84 -10.00 20.50
C ARG A 64 -16.46 -9.24 19.25
N HIS A 65 -15.27 -9.56 18.65
CA HIS A 65 -14.83 -8.99 17.37
C HIS A 65 -15.87 -9.27 16.27
N ARG A 66 -16.31 -10.51 16.12
CA ARG A 66 -17.29 -10.90 15.10
C ARG A 66 -18.68 -10.29 15.33
N ALA A 67 -19.03 -9.97 16.56
CA ALA A 67 -20.33 -9.36 16.87
C ALA A 67 -20.44 -7.89 16.45
N VAL A 68 -19.30 -7.16 16.33
CA VAL A 68 -19.30 -5.69 16.12
C VAL A 68 -18.48 -5.23 14.93
N LEU A 69 -17.70 -6.09 14.31
CA LEU A 69 -16.89 -5.78 13.14
C LEU A 69 -17.38 -6.57 11.92
N PRO A 70 -17.23 -6.02 10.70
CA PRO A 70 -17.78 -6.64 9.50
C PRO A 70 -17.06 -7.93 9.14
N ASP A 71 -17.79 -8.90 8.59
CA ASP A 71 -17.27 -10.23 8.20
C ASP A 71 -16.17 -10.17 7.12
N TRP A 72 -16.15 -9.13 6.29
CA TRP A 72 -15.10 -8.92 5.29
C TRP A 72 -13.76 -8.43 5.87
N LEU A 73 -13.70 -8.10 7.17
CA LEU A 73 -12.46 -7.83 7.89
C LEU A 73 -11.82 -9.16 8.31
N ALA A 74 -11.13 -9.79 7.35
CA ALA A 74 -10.58 -11.12 7.52
C ALA A 74 -9.38 -11.14 8.48
N LEU A 75 -9.37 -12.08 9.41
CA LEU A 75 -8.22 -12.45 10.23
C LEU A 75 -7.39 -13.52 9.50
N TYR A 76 -6.08 -13.60 9.81
CA TYR A 76 -5.16 -14.43 8.99
C TYR A 76 -5.11 -15.89 9.41
N TYR A 77 -5.33 -16.19 10.68
CA TYR A 77 -5.08 -17.50 11.28
C TYR A 77 -6.39 -18.17 11.68
N ASP A 78 -6.44 -19.51 11.65
CA ASP A 78 -7.58 -20.30 12.09
C ASP A 78 -7.91 -20.03 13.56
N ARG A 79 -6.85 -19.86 14.39
CA ARG A 79 -6.95 -19.29 15.73
C ARG A 79 -6.36 -17.89 15.71
N PRO A 80 -7.20 -16.84 15.67
CA PRO A 80 -6.73 -15.46 15.67
C PRO A 80 -5.85 -15.14 16.87
N ILE A 81 -4.83 -14.31 16.65
CA ILE A 81 -3.85 -13.91 17.66
C ILE A 81 -4.26 -12.55 18.19
N GLU A 82 -4.27 -12.39 19.51
CA GLU A 82 -4.36 -11.09 20.17
C GLU A 82 -2.94 -10.60 20.48
N ILE A 83 -2.41 -9.67 19.69
CA ILE A 83 -1.09 -9.06 19.94
C ILE A 83 -1.25 -8.01 21.04
N THR A 84 -0.51 -8.16 22.13
CA THR A 84 -0.56 -7.30 23.31
C THR A 84 0.71 -6.50 23.55
N HIS A 85 1.84 -6.95 23.02
CA HIS A 85 3.13 -6.33 23.23
C HIS A 85 4.00 -6.45 21.97
N GLY A 86 4.89 -5.49 21.76
CA GLY A 86 5.88 -5.51 20.68
C GLY A 86 7.18 -4.83 21.10
N GLU A 87 8.32 -5.42 20.75
CA GLU A 87 9.65 -4.88 21.00
C GLU A 87 10.61 -5.29 19.89
N GLY A 88 11.32 -4.33 19.33
CA GLY A 88 12.26 -4.59 18.26
C GLY A 88 11.59 -5.23 17.03
N ARG A 89 11.90 -6.48 16.74
CA ARG A 89 11.34 -7.24 15.61
C ARG A 89 10.38 -8.34 16.07
N HIS A 90 10.02 -8.33 17.35
CA HIS A 90 9.17 -9.35 17.96
C HIS A 90 7.85 -8.77 18.46
N VAL A 91 6.84 -9.62 18.48
CA VAL A 91 5.55 -9.35 19.12
C VAL A 91 5.16 -10.51 20.02
N TRP A 92 4.31 -10.25 20.99
CA TRP A 92 3.79 -11.25 21.92
C TRP A 92 2.27 -11.23 21.91
N ASP A 93 1.69 -12.42 22.00
CA ASP A 93 0.25 -12.55 22.16
C ASP A 93 -0.20 -12.49 23.63
N ALA A 94 -1.49 -12.55 23.85
CA ALA A 94 -2.09 -12.54 25.20
C ALA A 94 -1.74 -13.79 26.03
N GLU A 95 -1.26 -14.85 25.38
CA GLU A 95 -0.83 -16.11 26.01
C GLU A 95 0.66 -16.09 26.35
N GLY A 96 1.38 -15.01 25.98
CA GLY A 96 2.81 -14.84 26.22
C GLY A 96 3.71 -15.50 25.16
N ASN A 97 3.14 -16.02 24.07
CA ASN A 97 3.95 -16.57 22.98
C ASN A 97 4.64 -15.45 22.22
N ARG A 98 5.93 -15.62 21.97
CA ARG A 98 6.76 -14.69 21.20
C ARG A 98 6.77 -15.07 19.73
N TYR A 99 6.65 -14.08 18.86
CA TYR A 99 6.74 -14.23 17.42
C TYR A 99 7.75 -13.25 16.83
N LEU A 100 8.61 -13.72 15.93
CA LEU A 100 9.39 -12.88 15.04
C LEU A 100 8.46 -12.36 13.95
N ASP A 101 8.37 -11.04 13.79
CA ASP A 101 7.41 -10.41 12.90
C ASP A 101 8.02 -10.13 11.52
N PHE A 102 7.76 -11.02 10.57
CA PHE A 102 8.16 -10.84 9.17
C PHE A 102 7.10 -10.14 8.31
N PHE A 103 6.16 -9.42 8.93
CA PHE A 103 5.16 -8.67 8.16
C PHE A 103 4.99 -7.21 8.61
N GLY A 104 5.42 -6.86 9.81
CA GLY A 104 5.47 -5.50 10.32
C GLY A 104 4.12 -4.78 10.30
N GLY A 105 3.00 -5.47 10.65
CA GLY A 105 1.67 -4.86 10.55
C GLY A 105 1.31 -4.38 9.14
N ILE A 106 1.68 -5.13 8.11
CA ILE A 106 1.58 -4.78 6.67
C ILE A 106 2.57 -3.65 6.31
N LEU A 107 3.87 -3.87 6.58
CA LEU A 107 4.98 -2.94 6.29
C LEU A 107 4.86 -1.58 7.01
N THR A 108 4.06 -1.50 8.08
CA THR A 108 3.80 -0.25 8.81
C THR A 108 4.81 -0.05 9.94
N THR A 109 5.08 -1.09 10.73
CA THR A 109 6.20 -1.07 11.69
C THR A 109 7.51 -1.27 10.90
N MET A 110 7.99 -0.16 10.36
CA MET A 110 9.11 -0.20 9.42
C MET A 110 10.45 -0.37 10.10
N THR A 111 10.64 0.29 11.21
CA THR A 111 11.95 0.36 11.89
C THR A 111 12.05 -0.66 13.01
N ALA A 112 11.14 -0.59 13.99
CA ALA A 112 11.04 -1.53 15.08
C ALA A 112 9.74 -1.34 15.86
N HIS A 113 9.21 -2.39 16.50
CA HIS A 113 8.15 -2.24 17.50
C HIS A 113 8.68 -1.48 18.71
N ALA A 114 7.85 -0.60 19.26
CA ALA A 114 8.13 0.21 20.46
C ALA A 114 9.50 0.93 20.43
N LEU A 115 9.92 1.42 19.25
CA LEU A 115 11.19 2.12 19.10
C LEU A 115 11.28 3.29 20.08
N PRO A 116 12.27 3.32 20.99
CA PRO A 116 12.35 4.31 22.08
C PRO A 116 12.35 5.75 21.57
N GLU A 117 13.04 6.05 20.47
CA GLU A 117 13.12 7.38 19.86
C GLU A 117 11.74 7.86 19.40
N VAL A 118 10.94 6.97 18.80
CA VAL A 118 9.58 7.28 18.35
C VAL A 118 8.63 7.42 19.54
N THR A 119 8.67 6.49 20.49
CA THR A 119 7.78 6.54 21.67
C THR A 119 8.05 7.77 22.53
N LYS A 120 9.31 8.16 22.67
CA LYS A 120 9.71 9.40 23.36
C LYS A 120 9.16 10.64 22.63
N ALA A 121 9.39 10.75 21.32
CA ALA A 121 8.93 11.89 20.52
C ALA A 121 7.40 12.04 20.57
N VAL A 122 6.67 10.92 20.50
CA VAL A 122 5.21 10.88 20.63
C VAL A 122 4.76 11.38 22.00
N SER A 123 5.36 10.87 23.08
CA SER A 123 5.00 11.23 24.46
C SER A 123 5.28 12.70 24.76
N GLU A 124 6.44 13.20 24.35
CA GLU A 124 6.83 14.61 24.55
C GLU A 124 5.93 15.56 23.75
N GLN A 125 5.62 15.21 22.51
CA GLN A 125 4.72 16.03 21.69
C GLN A 125 3.29 15.98 22.19
N ALA A 126 2.80 14.82 22.62
CA ALA A 126 1.45 14.66 23.17
C ALA A 126 1.26 15.48 24.45
N ALA A 127 2.31 15.61 25.28
CA ALA A 127 2.30 16.45 26.47
C ALA A 127 2.21 17.97 26.15
N ARG A 128 2.52 18.39 24.91
CA ARG A 128 2.45 19.80 24.49
C ARG A 128 1.15 20.09 23.74
N VAL A 129 0.95 19.43 22.60
CA VAL A 129 -0.26 19.54 21.78
C VAL A 129 -0.39 18.31 20.90
N ILE A 130 -1.53 17.65 20.98
CA ILE A 130 -1.83 16.45 20.20
C ILE A 130 -2.22 16.83 18.76
N HIS A 131 -3.12 17.81 18.62
CA HIS A 131 -3.65 18.25 17.33
C HIS A 131 -3.82 19.75 17.28
N SER A 132 -3.43 20.37 16.16
CA SER A 132 -3.58 21.81 15.94
C SER A 132 -4.25 22.15 14.60
N SER A 133 -4.54 21.18 13.74
CA SER A 133 -4.91 21.40 12.34
C SER A 133 -3.80 22.07 11.51
N THR A 134 -3.93 22.02 10.19
CA THR A 134 -3.08 22.76 9.22
C THR A 134 -3.42 24.25 9.14
N LEU A 135 -4.41 24.71 9.91
CA LEU A 135 -4.75 26.14 10.01
C LEU A 135 -3.73 26.95 10.80
N TYR A 136 -2.86 26.29 11.54
CA TYR A 136 -1.81 26.92 12.34
C TYR A 136 -0.44 26.38 11.97
N LEU A 137 0.61 27.18 12.17
CA LEU A 137 1.98 26.72 11.95
C LEU A 137 2.31 25.58 12.94
N ASN A 138 2.83 24.51 12.38
CA ASN A 138 3.18 23.29 13.09
C ASN A 138 4.62 22.90 12.73
N ARG A 139 5.55 23.16 13.66
CA ARG A 139 6.98 22.95 13.43
C ARG A 139 7.31 21.51 13.00
N PRO A 140 6.87 20.43 13.71
CA PRO A 140 7.14 19.07 13.27
C PRO A 140 6.66 18.77 11.85
N MET A 141 5.53 19.34 11.42
CA MET A 141 5.02 19.16 10.07
C MET A 141 5.93 19.80 9.02
N VAL A 142 6.38 21.03 9.27
CA VAL A 142 7.27 21.75 8.34
C VAL A 142 8.61 21.02 8.23
N GLU A 143 9.23 20.67 9.34
CA GLU A 143 10.52 19.98 9.38
C GLU A 143 10.46 18.61 8.69
N LEU A 144 9.36 17.83 8.86
CA LEU A 144 9.19 16.58 8.16
C LEU A 144 8.96 16.79 6.65
N ALA A 145 8.18 17.83 6.27
CA ALA A 145 7.96 18.17 4.87
C ALA A 145 9.27 18.57 4.17
N GLU A 146 10.11 19.38 4.80
CA GLU A 146 11.42 19.78 4.27
C GLU A 146 12.32 18.56 4.01
N ARG A 147 12.39 17.63 4.96
CA ARG A 147 13.18 16.39 4.80
C ARG A 147 12.64 15.51 3.68
N ILE A 148 11.32 15.30 3.63
CA ILE A 148 10.70 14.47 2.58
C ILE A 148 10.90 15.12 1.20
N ALA A 149 10.70 16.44 1.08
CA ALA A 149 10.93 17.16 -0.17
C ALA A 149 12.37 16.99 -0.65
N ALA A 150 13.35 17.17 0.24
CA ALA A 150 14.76 16.99 -0.08
C ALA A 150 15.11 15.55 -0.52
N LEU A 151 14.49 14.53 0.08
CA LEU A 151 14.73 13.12 -0.22
C LEU A 151 13.96 12.64 -1.45
N SER A 152 12.92 13.35 -1.89
CA SER A 152 12.04 12.91 -2.98
C SER A 152 12.71 12.89 -4.36
N GLY A 153 13.75 13.70 -4.55
CA GLY A 153 14.37 13.93 -5.85
C GLY A 153 13.54 14.79 -6.81
N ILE A 154 12.32 15.18 -6.43
CA ILE A 154 11.43 16.02 -7.24
C ILE A 154 11.87 17.48 -7.15
N PRO A 155 12.12 18.17 -8.28
CA PRO A 155 12.48 19.58 -8.27
C PRO A 155 11.34 20.46 -7.74
N ASP A 156 11.68 21.51 -6.96
CA ASP A 156 10.69 22.42 -6.35
C ASP A 156 9.53 21.70 -5.67
N ALA A 157 9.86 20.63 -4.93
CA ALA A 157 8.90 19.74 -4.31
C ALA A 157 8.04 20.45 -3.25
N ARG A 158 6.75 20.13 -3.24
CA ARG A 158 5.80 20.46 -2.17
C ARG A 158 5.24 19.16 -1.61
N VAL A 159 4.96 19.16 -0.32
CA VAL A 159 4.42 17.99 0.40
C VAL A 159 3.05 18.33 0.96
N PHE A 160 2.08 17.45 0.73
CA PHE A 160 0.77 17.50 1.36
C PHE A 160 0.58 16.24 2.19
N PHE A 161 0.30 16.39 3.49
CA PHE A 161 0.10 15.27 4.40
C PHE A 161 -1.35 14.83 4.48
N THR A 162 -1.52 13.52 4.58
CA THR A 162 -2.78 12.82 4.77
C THR A 162 -2.63 11.79 5.90
N THR A 163 -3.64 10.96 6.16
CA THR A 163 -3.60 9.97 7.24
C THR A 163 -3.36 8.54 6.78
N SER A 164 -3.44 8.28 5.49
CA SER A 164 -3.31 6.93 4.92
C SER A 164 -2.80 6.95 3.48
N GLY A 165 -2.33 5.79 3.00
CA GLY A 165 -1.96 5.62 1.59
C GLY A 165 -3.16 5.74 0.64
N THR A 166 -4.35 5.34 1.07
CA THR A 166 -5.59 5.55 0.29
C THR A 166 -5.84 7.03 0.05
N GLU A 167 -5.79 7.83 1.11
CA GLU A 167 -6.01 9.28 1.04
C GLU A 167 -4.88 9.99 0.26
N ALA A 168 -3.63 9.51 0.39
CA ALA A 168 -2.50 9.99 -0.40
C ALA A 168 -2.72 9.74 -1.90
N ASN A 169 -3.11 8.53 -2.28
CA ASN A 169 -3.39 8.20 -3.68
C ASN A 169 -4.62 8.94 -4.21
N ASP A 170 -5.68 9.12 -3.41
CA ASP A 170 -6.84 9.96 -3.78
C ASP A 170 -6.40 11.40 -4.06
N THR A 171 -5.56 11.97 -3.21
CA THR A 171 -5.04 13.33 -3.40
C THR A 171 -4.19 13.41 -4.67
N ALA A 172 -3.32 12.43 -4.94
CA ALA A 172 -2.51 12.40 -6.15
C ALA A 172 -3.38 12.30 -7.42
N LEU A 173 -4.44 11.48 -7.39
CA LEU A 173 -5.40 11.38 -8.49
C LEU A 173 -6.19 12.69 -8.68
N LEU A 174 -6.61 13.34 -7.58
CA LEU A 174 -7.27 14.64 -7.63
C LEU A 174 -6.37 15.70 -8.28
N LEU A 175 -5.12 15.80 -7.84
CA LEU A 175 -4.15 16.74 -8.41
C LEU A 175 -3.91 16.47 -9.90
N ALA A 176 -3.66 15.21 -10.27
CA ALA A 176 -3.39 14.83 -11.65
C ALA A 176 -4.59 15.14 -12.57
N THR A 177 -5.81 14.79 -12.14
CA THR A 177 -7.03 15.02 -12.94
C THR A 177 -7.35 16.50 -13.06
N ALA A 178 -7.18 17.30 -12.00
CA ALA A 178 -7.36 18.75 -12.03
C ALA A 178 -6.32 19.42 -12.94
N TYR A 179 -5.03 19.08 -12.76
CA TYR A 179 -3.93 19.64 -13.55
C TYR A 179 -4.04 19.35 -15.05
N ARG A 180 -4.48 18.12 -15.40
CA ARG A 180 -4.61 17.69 -16.81
C ARG A 180 -5.98 17.93 -17.43
N GLY A 181 -7.01 18.28 -16.63
CA GLY A 181 -8.38 18.41 -17.13
C GLY A 181 -8.95 17.10 -17.71
N SER A 182 -8.55 15.95 -17.17
CA SER A 182 -8.93 14.61 -17.65
C SER A 182 -9.25 13.69 -16.48
N ASN A 183 -10.35 12.92 -16.58
CA ASN A 183 -10.71 11.89 -15.61
C ASN A 183 -10.27 10.47 -16.02
N GLN A 184 -9.50 10.34 -17.11
CA GLN A 184 -8.90 9.08 -17.51
C GLN A 184 -7.61 8.84 -16.75
N ILE A 185 -7.44 7.62 -16.21
CA ILE A 185 -6.26 7.19 -15.48
C ILE A 185 -5.78 5.84 -16.03
N LEU A 186 -4.48 5.74 -16.26
CA LEU A 186 -3.82 4.47 -16.49
C LEU A 186 -3.45 3.85 -15.13
N ALA A 187 -3.69 2.56 -14.97
CA ALA A 187 -3.28 1.79 -13.78
C ALA A 187 -2.66 0.46 -14.21
N MET A 188 -1.71 -0.03 -13.40
CA MET A 188 -1.11 -1.33 -13.67
C MET A 188 -2.09 -2.46 -13.36
N ARG A 189 -2.10 -3.51 -14.18
CA ARG A 189 -2.81 -4.76 -13.85
C ARG A 189 -2.24 -5.34 -12.56
N ASN A 190 -3.10 -5.92 -11.73
CA ASN A 190 -2.75 -6.53 -10.44
C ASN A 190 -2.23 -5.55 -9.36
N SER A 191 -2.39 -4.25 -9.56
CA SER A 191 -2.02 -3.21 -8.59
C SER A 191 -3.01 -3.07 -7.44
N TYR A 192 -2.57 -2.38 -6.37
CA TYR A 192 -3.42 -1.98 -5.26
C TYR A 192 -3.08 -0.57 -4.80
N HIS A 193 -4.05 0.34 -4.86
CA HIS A 193 -3.83 1.75 -4.54
C HIS A 193 -4.73 2.29 -3.42
N GLY A 194 -5.63 1.48 -2.88
CA GLY A 194 -6.48 1.88 -1.75
C GLY A 194 -7.93 1.42 -1.83
N ARG A 195 -8.78 2.00 -0.97
CA ARG A 195 -10.16 1.55 -0.69
C ARG A 195 -11.22 2.64 -0.85
N SER A 196 -10.83 3.88 -1.15
CA SER A 196 -11.80 4.95 -1.46
C SER A 196 -12.43 4.71 -2.83
N PHE A 197 -13.46 5.47 -3.14
CA PHE A 197 -14.20 5.31 -4.40
C PHE A 197 -13.32 5.52 -5.64
N SER A 198 -12.31 6.41 -5.56
CA SER A 198 -11.36 6.65 -6.65
C SER A 198 -10.27 5.58 -6.68
N THR A 199 -9.62 5.30 -5.54
CA THR A 199 -8.51 4.34 -5.49
C THR A 199 -8.91 2.90 -5.73
N VAL A 200 -10.14 2.51 -5.37
CA VAL A 200 -10.71 1.20 -5.73
C VAL A 200 -10.78 1.01 -7.24
N SER A 201 -11.09 2.06 -7.99
CA SER A 201 -11.23 1.98 -9.44
C SER A 201 -9.91 1.79 -10.16
N VAL A 202 -8.81 2.33 -9.62
CA VAL A 202 -7.45 2.16 -10.16
C VAL A 202 -6.72 0.95 -9.54
N THR A 203 -7.36 0.22 -8.62
CA THR A 203 -6.86 -1.03 -8.07
C THR A 203 -7.10 -2.17 -9.05
N GLY A 204 -6.06 -2.61 -9.76
CA GLY A 204 -6.12 -3.63 -10.81
C GLY A 204 -6.29 -5.06 -10.29
N ASN A 205 -6.12 -5.28 -8.98
CA ASN A 205 -6.32 -6.56 -8.33
C ASN A 205 -7.79 -6.72 -7.90
N ARG A 206 -8.57 -7.52 -8.62
CA ARG A 206 -10.02 -7.69 -8.40
C ARG A 206 -10.40 -8.27 -7.05
N GLY A 207 -9.54 -9.01 -6.40
CA GLY A 207 -9.77 -9.49 -5.02
C GLY A 207 -9.82 -8.36 -3.99
N TRP A 208 -9.36 -7.16 -4.37
CA TRP A 208 -9.32 -5.95 -3.54
C TRP A 208 -10.13 -4.78 -4.11
N SER A 209 -10.87 -5.01 -5.19
CA SER A 209 -11.73 -4.02 -5.84
C SER A 209 -13.20 -4.45 -5.75
N PRO A 210 -13.92 -4.12 -4.67
CA PRO A 210 -15.26 -4.62 -4.40
C PRO A 210 -16.35 -4.01 -5.28
N THR A 211 -16.05 -2.94 -6.01
CA THR A 211 -17.02 -2.25 -6.89
C THR A 211 -16.38 -1.85 -8.22
N ALA A 212 -17.19 -1.82 -9.27
CA ALA A 212 -16.80 -1.27 -10.57
C ALA A 212 -17.29 0.17 -10.78
N LEU A 213 -18.06 0.72 -9.86
CA LEU A 213 -18.55 2.11 -9.95
C LEU A 213 -17.39 3.06 -9.60
N SER A 214 -17.16 4.05 -10.46
CA SER A 214 -16.06 4.98 -10.31
C SER A 214 -16.33 6.30 -11.01
N PRO A 215 -15.89 7.43 -10.45
CA PRO A 215 -15.87 8.71 -11.15
C PRO A 215 -14.72 8.78 -12.18
N LEU A 216 -13.76 7.85 -12.14
CA LEU A 216 -12.60 7.78 -13.03
C LEU A 216 -12.83 6.76 -14.16
N GLN A 217 -12.31 7.07 -15.33
CA GLN A 217 -12.20 6.13 -16.44
C GLN A 217 -10.82 5.45 -16.37
N THR A 218 -10.80 4.21 -15.92
CA THR A 218 -9.54 3.48 -15.71
C THR A 218 -9.21 2.55 -16.86
N LEU A 219 -8.02 2.68 -17.40
CA LEU A 219 -7.43 1.81 -18.41
C LEU A 219 -6.28 1.02 -17.76
N TYR A 220 -6.31 -0.31 -17.88
CA TYR A 220 -5.30 -1.16 -17.24
C TYR A 220 -4.22 -1.58 -18.24
N VAL A 221 -2.97 -1.25 -17.91
CA VAL A 221 -1.79 -1.55 -18.71
C VAL A 221 -1.00 -2.74 -18.17
N HIS A 222 -0.24 -3.40 -19.04
CA HIS A 222 0.67 -4.49 -18.68
C HIS A 222 1.97 -3.94 -18.09
N GLY A 223 2.70 -4.76 -17.30
CA GLY A 223 4.04 -4.41 -16.81
C GLY A 223 4.44 -5.00 -15.45
N GLY A 224 3.50 -5.47 -14.62
CA GLY A 224 3.83 -5.98 -13.27
C GLY A 224 4.10 -7.49 -13.23
N VAL A 225 3.25 -8.29 -13.84
CA VAL A 225 3.30 -9.77 -13.77
C VAL A 225 4.03 -10.33 -14.99
N ARG A 226 5.15 -11.04 -14.77
CA ARG A 226 6.04 -11.53 -15.82
C ARG A 226 5.79 -12.99 -16.25
N HIS A 227 5.28 -13.81 -15.36
CA HIS A 227 5.09 -15.26 -15.59
C HIS A 227 3.69 -15.63 -16.06
N ARG A 228 2.80 -14.66 -16.24
CA ARG A 228 1.40 -14.84 -16.69
C ARG A 228 1.02 -13.76 -17.70
N GLY A 229 -0.03 -14.07 -18.47
CA GLY A 229 -0.57 -13.15 -19.46
C GLY A 229 0.13 -13.24 -20.80
N PRO A 230 -0.12 -12.29 -21.71
CA PRO A 230 0.30 -12.39 -23.11
C PRO A 230 1.82 -12.29 -23.31
N TYR A 231 2.55 -11.76 -22.35
CA TYR A 231 4.00 -11.55 -22.42
C TYR A 231 4.79 -12.51 -21.51
N ALA A 232 4.14 -13.58 -21.03
CA ALA A 232 4.79 -14.58 -20.18
C ALA A 232 5.92 -15.29 -20.95
N GLY A 233 7.04 -15.52 -20.25
CA GLY A 233 8.19 -16.24 -20.82
C GLY A 233 9.12 -15.39 -21.70
N LEU A 234 8.82 -14.11 -21.89
CA LEU A 234 9.74 -13.18 -22.57
C LEU A 234 10.95 -12.84 -21.66
N THR A 235 12.10 -12.52 -22.29
CA THR A 235 13.22 -11.89 -21.56
C THR A 235 12.82 -10.50 -21.05
N ASP A 236 13.58 -9.93 -20.11
CA ASP A 236 13.28 -8.63 -19.53
C ASP A 236 13.22 -7.51 -20.58
N GLU A 237 14.11 -7.54 -21.55
CA GLU A 237 14.16 -6.60 -22.66
C GLU A 237 12.91 -6.74 -23.55
N ARG A 238 12.58 -7.96 -23.96
CA ARG A 238 11.41 -8.24 -24.82
C ARG A 238 10.10 -7.97 -24.12
N PHE A 239 10.03 -8.25 -22.82
CA PHE A 239 8.89 -7.91 -21.99
C PHE A 239 8.69 -6.40 -21.94
N THR A 240 9.76 -5.64 -21.69
CA THR A 240 9.74 -4.18 -21.68
C THR A 240 9.30 -3.61 -23.03
N GLU A 241 9.90 -4.07 -24.14
CA GLU A 241 9.53 -3.67 -25.49
C GLU A 241 8.03 -3.91 -25.77
N ALA A 242 7.52 -5.09 -25.42
CA ALA A 242 6.11 -5.44 -25.63
C ALA A 242 5.15 -4.58 -24.79
N CYS A 243 5.50 -4.31 -23.51
CA CYS A 243 4.69 -3.44 -22.67
C CYS A 243 4.70 -1.99 -23.15
N VAL A 244 5.83 -1.49 -23.65
CA VAL A 244 5.96 -0.14 -24.24
C VAL A 244 5.13 -0.02 -25.51
N ALA A 245 5.20 -1.02 -26.39
CA ALA A 245 4.41 -1.04 -27.62
C ALA A 245 2.89 -1.07 -27.34
N ASP A 246 2.45 -1.87 -26.35
CA ASP A 246 1.06 -1.92 -25.89
C ASP A 246 0.59 -0.57 -25.33
N LEU A 247 1.44 0.10 -24.55
CA LEU A 247 1.12 1.43 -24.01
C LEU A 247 1.03 2.50 -25.11
N GLU A 248 1.95 2.47 -26.07
CA GLU A 248 1.96 3.42 -27.20
C GLU A 248 0.70 3.25 -28.09
N ASP A 249 0.35 1.99 -28.41
CA ASP A 249 -0.85 1.66 -29.16
C ASP A 249 -2.11 2.14 -28.44
N LEU A 250 -2.21 1.84 -27.14
CA LEU A 250 -3.34 2.29 -26.29
C LEU A 250 -3.49 3.82 -26.35
N LEU A 251 -2.41 4.56 -26.14
CA LEU A 251 -2.42 6.03 -26.13
C LEU A 251 -2.72 6.64 -27.49
N GLY A 252 -2.44 5.93 -28.57
CA GLY A 252 -2.84 6.31 -29.93
C GLY A 252 -4.35 6.24 -30.17
N HIS A 253 -5.10 5.51 -29.35
CA HIS A 253 -6.54 5.26 -29.54
C HIS A 253 -7.45 5.91 -28.50
N VAL A 254 -6.91 6.59 -27.49
CA VAL A 254 -7.68 7.24 -26.42
C VAL A 254 -7.33 8.72 -26.30
N ARG A 255 -8.19 9.50 -25.65
CA ARG A 255 -7.82 10.86 -25.25
C ARG A 255 -6.70 10.76 -24.19
N PRO A 256 -5.76 11.73 -24.15
CA PRO A 256 -4.66 11.67 -23.19
C PRO A 256 -5.18 11.51 -21.75
N PRO A 257 -4.82 10.42 -21.06
CA PRO A 257 -5.11 10.26 -19.65
C PRO A 257 -4.42 11.32 -18.79
N ALA A 258 -4.94 11.56 -17.58
CA ALA A 258 -4.29 12.48 -16.64
C ALA A 258 -2.96 11.92 -16.14
N ALA A 259 -2.93 10.66 -15.76
CA ALA A 259 -1.74 10.03 -15.20
C ALA A 259 -1.73 8.51 -15.39
N LEU A 260 -0.54 7.92 -15.29
CA LEU A 260 -0.31 6.52 -14.91
C LEU A 260 -0.03 6.49 -13.41
N ILE A 261 -0.74 5.64 -12.65
CA ILE A 261 -0.40 5.29 -11.27
C ILE A 261 0.19 3.88 -11.23
N ALA A 262 1.35 3.73 -10.57
CA ALA A 262 2.08 2.47 -10.51
C ALA A 262 2.87 2.31 -9.21
N GLU A 263 2.82 1.09 -8.65
CA GLU A 263 3.71 0.66 -7.56
C GLU A 263 5.06 0.20 -8.18
N PRO A 264 6.23 0.67 -7.72
CA PRO A 264 7.53 0.15 -8.19
C PRO A 264 7.72 -1.35 -7.96
N VAL A 265 7.16 -1.86 -6.87
CA VAL A 265 6.97 -3.28 -6.58
C VAL A 265 5.53 -3.47 -6.14
N GLN A 266 4.76 -4.28 -6.84
CA GLN A 266 3.35 -4.51 -6.52
C GLN A 266 3.20 -5.26 -5.20
N GLY A 267 2.76 -4.55 -4.16
CA GLY A 267 2.70 -5.06 -2.80
C GLY A 267 1.67 -6.18 -2.63
N VAL A 268 0.40 -5.86 -2.81
CA VAL A 268 -0.72 -6.83 -2.75
C VAL A 268 -0.61 -7.84 -3.91
N GLY A 269 -0.05 -7.41 -5.03
CA GLY A 269 0.24 -8.24 -6.20
C GLY A 269 1.25 -9.36 -5.96
N GLY A 270 1.79 -9.51 -4.74
CA GLY A 270 2.67 -10.62 -4.36
C GLY A 270 4.16 -10.26 -4.46
N PHE A 271 4.52 -9.03 -4.18
CA PHE A 271 5.87 -8.49 -4.25
C PHE A 271 6.54 -8.72 -5.61
N THR A 272 5.74 -8.46 -6.65
CA THR A 272 6.18 -8.58 -8.05
C THR A 272 6.73 -7.26 -8.53
N ALA A 273 7.97 -7.25 -8.99
CA ALA A 273 8.61 -6.10 -9.61
C ALA A 273 8.66 -6.26 -11.14
N PRO A 274 8.44 -5.19 -11.91
CA PRO A 274 8.76 -5.19 -13.33
C PRO A 274 10.27 -5.23 -13.53
N PRO A 275 10.76 -5.47 -14.77
CA PRO A 275 12.17 -5.29 -15.10
C PRO A 275 12.64 -3.87 -14.79
N ASP A 276 13.90 -3.72 -14.37
CA ASP A 276 14.50 -2.42 -14.15
C ASP A 276 14.46 -1.60 -15.45
N GLY A 277 14.08 -0.32 -15.32
CA GLY A 277 13.95 0.55 -16.47
C GLY A 277 12.60 0.51 -17.21
N LEU A 278 11.67 -0.40 -16.87
CA LEU A 278 10.35 -0.41 -17.51
C LEU A 278 9.64 0.95 -17.35
N TYR A 279 9.58 1.51 -16.14
CA TYR A 279 8.91 2.79 -15.93
C TYR A 279 9.69 3.96 -16.54
N ALA A 280 11.01 3.85 -16.69
CA ALA A 280 11.77 4.83 -17.48
C ALA A 280 11.31 4.83 -18.95
N ALA A 281 11.16 3.65 -19.56
CA ALA A 281 10.65 3.51 -20.90
C ALA A 281 9.18 3.96 -21.04
N PHE A 282 8.34 3.62 -20.06
CA PHE A 282 6.96 4.14 -19.99
C PHE A 282 6.93 5.66 -19.93
N ARG A 283 7.81 6.27 -19.14
CA ARG A 283 7.86 7.71 -18.98
C ARG A 283 8.16 8.45 -20.28
N GLU A 284 8.99 7.87 -21.15
CA GLU A 284 9.25 8.44 -22.48
C GLU A 284 7.95 8.49 -23.30
N VAL A 285 7.15 7.41 -23.26
CA VAL A 285 5.83 7.37 -23.91
C VAL A 285 4.90 8.38 -23.28
N LEU A 286 4.72 8.34 -21.97
CA LEU A 286 3.83 9.21 -21.22
C LEU A 286 4.12 10.70 -21.47
N ALA A 287 5.40 11.09 -21.51
CA ALA A 287 5.83 12.46 -21.77
C ALA A 287 5.39 12.96 -23.15
N ARG A 288 5.48 12.11 -24.20
CA ARG A 288 5.01 12.48 -25.55
C ARG A 288 3.51 12.78 -25.60
N HIS A 289 2.73 12.13 -24.73
CA HIS A 289 1.28 12.32 -24.65
C HIS A 289 0.85 13.28 -23.52
N GLY A 290 1.82 13.87 -22.78
CA GLY A 290 1.56 14.78 -21.67
C GLY A 290 0.85 14.10 -20.47
N VAL A 291 1.03 12.80 -20.31
CA VAL A 291 0.49 12.00 -19.19
C VAL A 291 1.46 12.04 -18.03
N LEU A 292 0.97 12.34 -16.81
CA LEU A 292 1.79 12.36 -15.60
C LEU A 292 2.10 10.95 -15.11
N TRP A 293 3.20 10.78 -14.37
CA TRP A 293 3.53 9.55 -13.67
C TRP A 293 3.39 9.75 -12.15
N ILE A 294 2.50 8.97 -11.52
CA ILE A 294 2.35 8.83 -10.07
C ILE A 294 3.06 7.56 -9.63
N SER A 295 4.14 7.69 -8.84
CA SER A 295 4.78 6.55 -8.19
C SER A 295 4.13 6.32 -6.82
N ASP A 296 3.46 5.17 -6.67
CA ASP A 296 2.91 4.74 -5.38
C ASP A 296 3.99 4.04 -4.56
N GLU A 297 4.63 4.81 -3.68
CA GLU A 297 5.72 4.38 -2.81
C GLU A 297 5.24 3.94 -1.41
N VAL A 298 3.95 3.75 -1.25
CA VAL A 298 3.32 3.39 0.03
C VAL A 298 3.94 2.13 0.65
N GLN A 299 4.42 1.18 -0.17
CA GLN A 299 5.09 -0.03 0.32
C GLN A 299 6.58 -0.10 -0.01
N THR A 300 7.06 0.58 -1.03
CA THR A 300 8.43 0.48 -1.56
C THR A 300 9.39 1.53 -1.03
N GLY A 301 8.87 2.64 -0.54
CA GLY A 301 9.67 3.76 -0.06
C GLY A 301 10.46 3.49 1.22
N TRP A 302 11.24 4.50 1.60
CA TRP A 302 11.98 4.56 2.86
C TRP A 302 13.11 3.54 2.98
N GLY A 303 13.76 3.18 1.87
CA GLY A 303 14.87 2.24 1.86
C GLY A 303 14.48 0.76 1.94
N ARG A 304 13.17 0.42 1.89
CA ARG A 304 12.66 -0.96 1.96
C ARG A 304 13.30 -1.89 0.94
N THR A 305 13.54 -1.39 -0.28
CA THR A 305 14.12 -2.16 -1.38
C THR A 305 15.64 -2.34 -1.30
N GLY A 306 16.30 -1.71 -0.34
CA GLY A 306 17.72 -1.84 -0.06
C GLY A 306 18.62 -1.04 -0.99
N ASP A 307 18.58 -1.26 -2.29
CA ASP A 307 19.43 -0.56 -3.27
C ASP A 307 19.01 0.91 -3.46
N HIS A 308 17.74 1.22 -3.24
CA HIS A 308 17.16 2.53 -3.45
C HIS A 308 16.37 3.01 -2.24
N PHE A 309 16.35 4.33 -1.98
CA PHE A 309 15.55 4.94 -0.92
C PHE A 309 14.06 4.97 -1.29
N TRP A 310 13.76 5.29 -2.57
CA TRP A 310 12.45 5.17 -3.20
C TRP A 310 12.50 4.09 -4.28
N GLY A 311 11.46 3.28 -4.38
CA GLY A 311 11.40 2.20 -5.37
C GLY A 311 11.51 2.68 -6.81
N TRP A 312 11.01 3.89 -7.13
CA TRP A 312 11.08 4.48 -8.46
C TRP A 312 12.53 4.67 -8.96
N GLN A 313 13.50 4.81 -8.06
CA GLN A 313 14.91 5.03 -8.42
C GLN A 313 15.54 3.85 -9.17
N ALA A 314 14.95 2.65 -9.10
CA ALA A 314 15.32 1.54 -9.98
C ALA A 314 15.02 1.82 -11.47
N HIS A 315 14.27 2.89 -11.75
CA HIS A 315 13.78 3.27 -13.06
C HIS A 315 14.12 4.75 -13.40
N ASP A 316 15.15 5.33 -12.78
CA ASP A 316 15.38 6.78 -12.77
C ASP A 316 16.10 7.37 -13.99
N ARG A 317 16.34 6.58 -15.04
CA ARG A 317 17.06 7.02 -16.25
C ARG A 317 16.60 8.37 -16.81
N ASN A 318 15.33 8.71 -16.59
CA ASN A 318 14.66 9.92 -17.07
C ASN A 318 14.20 10.85 -15.94
N GLY A 319 14.74 10.68 -14.73
CA GLY A 319 14.45 11.49 -13.53
C GLY A 319 13.24 11.06 -12.70
N PRO A 320 12.83 11.82 -11.68
CA PRO A 320 11.81 11.45 -10.72
C PRO A 320 10.39 11.42 -11.32
N PRO A 321 9.41 10.77 -10.65
CA PRO A 321 8.01 10.84 -11.01
C PRO A 321 7.47 12.28 -10.89
N ASP A 322 6.34 12.56 -11.53
CA ASP A 322 5.65 13.84 -11.39
C ASP A 322 5.00 13.99 -10.01
N LEU A 323 4.45 12.89 -9.49
CA LEU A 323 3.93 12.79 -8.14
C LEU A 323 4.45 11.49 -7.49
N LEU A 324 4.69 11.57 -6.18
CA LEU A 324 5.08 10.44 -5.35
C LEU A 324 4.11 10.38 -4.16
N THR A 325 3.54 9.22 -3.89
CA THR A 325 2.69 9.00 -2.72
C THR A 325 3.38 8.11 -1.70
N PHE A 326 3.18 8.41 -0.42
CA PHE A 326 3.80 7.66 0.66
C PHE A 326 2.84 7.46 1.84
N ALA A 327 3.09 6.43 2.63
CA ALA A 327 2.41 6.18 3.90
C ALA A 327 3.18 5.12 4.72
N LYS A 328 2.44 4.31 5.49
CA LYS A 328 2.93 3.12 6.22
C LYS A 328 4.21 3.37 7.00
N GLY A 329 5.33 2.96 6.43
CA GLY A 329 6.62 2.90 7.09
C GLY A 329 7.08 4.19 7.75
N ILE A 330 6.77 5.36 7.17
CA ILE A 330 7.18 6.66 7.74
C ILE A 330 6.67 6.86 9.17
N GLY A 331 5.47 6.37 9.47
CA GLY A 331 4.85 6.53 10.78
C GLY A 331 5.33 5.54 11.82
N ASN A 332 6.00 4.46 11.44
CA ASN A 332 6.38 3.34 12.32
C ASN A 332 5.23 2.90 13.26
N GLY A 333 4.01 2.77 12.69
CA GLY A 333 2.78 2.47 13.41
C GLY A 333 1.82 3.65 13.57
N MET A 334 2.29 4.90 13.46
CA MET A 334 1.42 6.08 13.46
C MET A 334 0.83 6.33 12.08
N SER A 335 -0.43 6.81 12.04
CA SER A 335 -1.15 7.16 10.81
C SER A 335 -0.55 8.38 10.14
N ILE A 336 0.27 8.16 9.11
CA ILE A 336 0.84 9.18 8.24
C ILE A 336 0.73 8.73 6.80
N GLY A 337 0.29 9.60 5.92
CA GLY A 337 0.36 9.50 4.49
C GLY A 337 0.67 10.86 3.87
N GLY A 338 0.92 10.89 2.57
CA GLY A 338 1.10 12.16 1.88
C GLY A 338 1.49 12.01 0.44
N VAL A 339 1.51 13.16 -0.23
CA VAL A 339 1.88 13.33 -1.64
C VAL A 339 3.03 14.31 -1.74
N VAL A 340 3.98 14.02 -2.59
CA VAL A 340 5.02 14.96 -3.03
C VAL A 340 4.82 15.20 -4.52
N ALA A 341 4.83 16.46 -4.93
CA ALA A 341 4.78 16.84 -6.33
C ALA A 341 5.54 18.15 -6.56
N ARG A 342 5.85 18.45 -7.83
CA ARG A 342 6.34 19.79 -8.20
C ARG A 342 5.32 20.85 -7.82
N ALA A 343 5.80 22.06 -7.47
CA ALA A 343 4.94 23.15 -7.02
C ALA A 343 3.79 23.45 -7.99
N GLU A 344 4.02 23.45 -9.29
CA GLU A 344 2.99 23.71 -10.30
C GLU A 344 1.83 22.68 -10.30
N VAL A 345 2.14 21.40 -10.02
CA VAL A 345 1.13 20.34 -9.91
C VAL A 345 0.45 20.41 -8.54
N MET A 346 1.24 20.62 -7.46
CA MET A 346 0.68 20.66 -6.11
C MET A 346 -0.27 21.85 -5.92
N ASN A 347 0.01 22.99 -6.55
CA ASN A 347 -0.76 24.22 -6.40
C ASN A 347 -1.83 24.42 -7.48
N CYS A 348 -2.20 23.36 -8.23
CA CYS A 348 -3.16 23.49 -9.34
C CYS A 348 -4.62 23.61 -8.90
N LEU A 349 -4.93 23.38 -7.63
CA LEU A 349 -6.30 23.49 -7.12
C LEU A 349 -6.66 24.94 -6.81
N ASP A 350 -7.80 25.40 -7.32
CA ASP A 350 -8.40 26.73 -7.10
C ASP A 350 -9.39 26.77 -5.93
N ALA A 351 -9.52 25.67 -5.21
CA ALA A 351 -10.39 25.54 -4.04
C ALA A 351 -9.58 25.10 -2.82
N ASN A 352 -10.04 25.47 -1.63
CA ASN A 352 -9.44 24.97 -0.40
C ASN A 352 -9.56 23.46 -0.31
N SER A 353 -8.44 22.82 -0.01
CA SER A 353 -8.35 21.38 0.27
C SER A 353 -7.45 21.15 1.47
N ILE A 354 -8.01 20.56 2.52
CA ILE A 354 -7.29 20.23 3.75
C ILE A 354 -7.57 18.79 4.18
N SER A 355 -6.61 18.16 4.83
CA SER A 355 -6.83 16.94 5.60
C SER A 355 -6.85 17.33 7.09
N THR A 356 -7.97 17.14 7.79
CA THR A 356 -8.12 17.58 9.19
C THR A 356 -7.01 17.03 10.08
N PHE A 357 -6.65 15.77 9.92
CA PHE A 357 -5.62 15.08 10.71
C PHE A 357 -4.28 14.94 9.99
N GLY A 358 -4.21 15.23 8.70
CA GLY A 358 -2.96 15.24 7.94
C GLY A 358 -2.01 16.29 8.51
N GLY A 359 -0.78 15.90 8.83
CA GLY A 359 0.18 16.80 9.46
C GLY A 359 -0.02 17.04 10.96
N SER A 360 -0.78 16.16 11.67
CA SER A 360 -0.97 16.27 13.13
C SER A 360 0.39 16.29 13.86
N PRO A 361 0.60 17.21 14.84
CA PRO A 361 1.89 17.37 15.52
C PRO A 361 2.48 16.07 16.08
N VAL A 362 1.66 15.24 16.70
CA VAL A 362 2.13 13.97 17.30
C VAL A 362 2.61 12.98 16.23
N THR A 363 1.85 12.83 15.15
CA THR A 363 2.24 11.91 14.08
C THR A 363 3.47 12.42 13.33
N MET A 364 3.57 13.76 13.14
CA MET A 364 4.75 14.36 12.50
C MET A 364 6.02 14.21 13.35
N ALA A 365 5.90 14.38 14.68
CA ALA A 365 7.02 14.11 15.59
C ALA A 365 7.48 12.64 15.54
N ALA A 366 6.53 11.71 15.47
CA ALA A 366 6.84 10.30 15.25
C ALA A 366 7.57 10.06 13.92
N GLY A 367 7.06 10.63 12.83
CA GLY A 367 7.68 10.51 11.50
C GLY A 367 9.10 11.08 11.45
N LEU A 368 9.33 12.24 12.08
CA LEU A 368 10.66 12.84 12.19
C LEU A 368 11.64 11.94 12.95
N ALA A 369 11.24 11.43 14.11
CA ALA A 369 12.08 10.54 14.92
C ALA A 369 12.40 9.24 14.17
N ASN A 370 11.39 8.66 13.53
CA ASN A 370 11.55 7.43 12.75
C ASN A 370 12.47 7.64 11.53
N LEU A 371 12.29 8.73 10.78
CA LEU A 371 13.13 9.06 9.62
C LEU A 371 14.58 9.34 10.05
N SER A 372 14.78 10.05 11.17
CA SER A 372 16.11 10.30 11.72
C SER A 372 16.81 8.98 12.04
N TYR A 373 16.14 8.10 12.79
CA TYR A 373 16.68 6.79 13.15
C TYR A 373 17.03 5.94 11.90
N LEU A 374 16.15 5.92 10.91
CA LEU A 374 16.38 5.19 9.65
C LEU A 374 17.67 5.66 8.96
N LEU A 375 17.86 6.97 8.86
CA LEU A 375 19.02 7.57 8.17
C LEU A 375 20.31 7.42 9.00
N GLU A 376 20.26 7.69 10.31
CA GLU A 376 21.41 7.60 11.22
C GLU A 376 21.98 6.19 11.36
N HIS A 377 21.10 5.17 11.26
CA HIS A 377 21.50 3.76 11.40
C HIS A 377 21.64 3.03 10.05
N ASP A 378 21.60 3.74 8.94
CA ASP A 378 21.68 3.17 7.57
C ASP A 378 20.78 1.93 7.39
N LEU A 379 19.51 2.04 7.76
CA LEU A 379 18.58 0.92 7.64
C LEU A 379 18.30 0.51 6.20
N GLN A 380 18.49 1.41 5.24
CA GLN A 380 18.49 1.07 3.81
C GLN A 380 19.65 0.12 3.48
N GLY A 381 20.87 0.42 3.91
CA GLY A 381 22.02 -0.47 3.74
C GLY A 381 21.84 -1.80 4.47
N ASN A 382 21.20 -1.80 5.65
CA ASN A 382 20.81 -3.02 6.34
C ASN A 382 19.80 -3.85 5.54
N ALA A 383 18.75 -3.22 4.97
CA ALA A 383 17.78 -3.89 4.13
C ALA A 383 18.45 -4.54 2.89
N ARG A 384 19.41 -3.86 2.27
CA ARG A 384 20.20 -4.43 1.17
C ARG A 384 21.00 -5.65 1.62
N ARG A 385 21.77 -5.51 2.69
CA ARG A 385 22.68 -6.55 3.18
C ARG A 385 21.92 -7.76 3.72
N VAL A 386 21.02 -7.55 4.68
CA VAL A 386 20.30 -8.64 5.35
C VAL A 386 19.23 -9.22 4.41
N GLY A 387 18.58 -8.37 3.63
CA GLY A 387 17.62 -8.81 2.62
C GLY A 387 18.26 -9.68 1.53
N GLY A 388 19.46 -9.32 1.07
CA GLY A 388 20.24 -10.15 0.12
C GLY A 388 20.53 -11.53 0.67
N LEU A 389 21.08 -11.61 1.89
CA LEU A 389 21.34 -12.88 2.56
C LEU A 389 20.06 -13.72 2.73
N LEU A 390 18.97 -13.09 3.17
CA LEU A 390 17.68 -13.78 3.35
C LEU A 390 17.11 -14.29 2.02
N ILE A 391 17.17 -13.49 0.95
CA ILE A 391 16.71 -13.91 -0.40
C ILE A 391 17.53 -15.13 -0.89
N GLU A 392 18.84 -15.11 -0.76
CA GLU A 392 19.70 -16.24 -1.15
C GLU A 392 19.39 -17.50 -0.35
N ARG A 393 19.23 -17.37 0.98
CA ARG A 393 18.86 -18.49 1.84
C ARG A 393 17.49 -19.08 1.48
N LEU A 394 16.50 -18.22 1.25
CA LEU A 394 15.15 -18.64 0.84
C LEU A 394 15.12 -19.27 -0.56
N ARG A 395 15.96 -18.82 -1.50
CA ARG A 395 16.12 -19.44 -2.81
C ARG A 395 16.70 -20.85 -2.69
N ALA A 396 17.70 -21.03 -1.83
CA ALA A 396 18.28 -22.35 -1.55
C ALA A 396 17.23 -23.30 -0.95
N ILE A 397 16.43 -22.83 0.01
CA ILE A 397 15.31 -23.59 0.59
C ILE A 397 14.28 -23.93 -0.50
N GLY A 398 13.88 -22.94 -1.28
CA GLY A 398 12.87 -23.11 -2.35
C GLY A 398 13.28 -24.09 -3.43
N ALA A 399 14.58 -24.18 -3.75
CA ALA A 399 15.08 -25.15 -4.72
C ALA A 399 14.89 -26.61 -4.29
N GLY A 400 14.79 -26.85 -2.97
CA GLY A 400 14.50 -28.18 -2.40
C GLY A 400 13.02 -28.45 -2.15
N ALA A 401 12.13 -27.49 -2.36
CA ALA A 401 10.70 -27.58 -2.05
C ALA A 401 9.85 -27.59 -3.33
N ALA A 402 9.24 -28.74 -3.65
CA ALA A 402 8.46 -28.90 -4.88
C ALA A 402 7.25 -27.94 -5.01
N ALA A 403 6.75 -27.45 -3.90
CA ALA A 403 5.66 -26.46 -3.86
C ALA A 403 6.11 -25.03 -4.15
N VAL A 404 7.43 -24.72 -4.15
CA VAL A 404 7.94 -23.37 -4.40
C VAL A 404 8.22 -23.19 -5.89
N ARG A 405 7.50 -22.26 -6.52
CA ARG A 405 7.77 -21.84 -7.90
C ARG A 405 8.92 -20.86 -7.99
N GLU A 406 8.88 -19.84 -7.16
CA GLU A 406 9.77 -18.69 -7.26
C GLU A 406 9.97 -18.03 -5.90
N VAL A 407 11.20 -17.60 -5.62
CA VAL A 407 11.55 -16.65 -4.57
C VAL A 407 12.06 -15.38 -5.23
N ARG A 408 11.33 -14.29 -5.06
CA ARG A 408 11.61 -12.97 -5.65
C ARG A 408 11.63 -11.89 -4.59
N GLY A 409 12.24 -10.75 -4.88
CA GLY A 409 12.22 -9.61 -3.97
C GLY A 409 13.39 -8.66 -4.16
N ARG A 410 13.33 -7.56 -3.41
CA ARG A 410 14.36 -6.52 -3.30
C ARG A 410 14.49 -6.09 -1.85
N GLY A 411 15.70 -6.09 -1.33
CA GLY A 411 15.94 -5.77 0.07
C GLY A 411 15.09 -6.64 1.01
N LEU A 412 14.36 -6.02 1.92
CA LEU A 412 13.45 -6.69 2.86
C LEU A 412 11.98 -6.65 2.40
N MET A 413 11.75 -6.85 1.10
CA MET A 413 10.44 -7.01 0.47
C MET A 413 10.48 -8.26 -0.41
N ILE A 414 10.12 -9.45 0.15
CA ILE A 414 10.36 -10.76 -0.45
C ILE A 414 9.05 -11.52 -0.59
N GLY A 415 8.82 -12.09 -1.78
CA GLY A 415 7.68 -12.96 -2.08
C GLY A 415 8.13 -14.39 -2.36
N ILE A 416 7.40 -15.38 -1.82
CA ILE A 416 7.56 -16.80 -2.15
C ILE A 416 6.26 -17.26 -2.79
N GLU A 417 6.30 -17.62 -4.06
CA GLU A 417 5.13 -18.12 -4.79
C GLU A 417 5.03 -19.64 -4.67
N LEU A 418 3.87 -20.09 -4.17
CA LEU A 418 3.58 -21.49 -3.99
C LEU A 418 2.65 -22.03 -5.09
N VAL A 419 2.90 -23.24 -5.53
CA VAL A 419 2.15 -23.93 -6.58
C VAL A 419 1.90 -25.37 -6.17
N ARG A 420 0.87 -25.98 -6.76
CA ARG A 420 0.64 -27.41 -6.65
C ARG A 420 1.73 -28.17 -7.40
N PRO A 421 2.47 -29.06 -6.74
CA PRO A 421 3.48 -29.87 -7.41
C PRO A 421 2.91 -30.63 -8.61
N GLY A 422 3.65 -30.64 -9.72
CA GLY A 422 3.26 -31.31 -10.96
C GLY A 422 2.36 -30.52 -11.90
N SER A 423 1.33 -29.80 -11.41
CA SER A 423 0.47 -28.99 -12.28
C SER A 423 1.00 -27.55 -12.46
N GLY A 424 1.72 -27.04 -11.46
CA GLY A 424 2.16 -25.64 -11.43
C GLY A 424 1.03 -24.63 -11.23
N GLU A 425 -0.16 -25.07 -10.86
CA GLU A 425 -1.28 -24.19 -10.52
C GLU A 425 -1.06 -23.50 -9.17
N ALA A 426 -1.70 -22.34 -8.98
CA ALA A 426 -1.65 -21.61 -7.72
C ALA A 426 -2.16 -22.48 -6.55
N ALA A 427 -1.48 -22.46 -5.41
CA ALA A 427 -1.77 -23.26 -4.22
C ALA A 427 -2.09 -22.38 -2.99
N PRO A 428 -3.27 -21.72 -2.93
CA PRO A 428 -3.64 -20.89 -1.78
C PRO A 428 -3.78 -21.68 -0.48
N GLU A 429 -4.13 -22.96 -0.59
CA GLU A 429 -4.17 -23.91 0.53
C GLU A 429 -2.79 -24.15 1.14
N ALA A 430 -1.75 -24.27 0.31
CA ALA A 430 -0.37 -24.40 0.77
C ALA A 430 0.09 -23.14 1.51
N VAL A 431 -0.30 -21.94 1.03
CA VAL A 431 -0.02 -20.69 1.75
C VAL A 431 -0.63 -20.70 3.14
N SER A 432 -1.88 -21.14 3.27
CA SER A 432 -2.56 -21.21 4.58
C SER A 432 -1.87 -22.21 5.51
N ALA A 433 -1.50 -23.38 5.00
CA ALA A 433 -0.75 -24.39 5.78
C ALA A 433 0.61 -23.86 6.27
N VAL A 434 1.37 -23.18 5.39
CA VAL A 434 2.67 -22.59 5.76
C VAL A 434 2.49 -21.47 6.78
N LEU A 435 1.46 -20.62 6.65
CA LEU A 435 1.19 -19.58 7.64
C LEU A 435 0.95 -20.15 9.03
N GLU A 436 0.11 -21.19 9.15
CA GLU A 436 -0.16 -21.85 10.43
C GLU A 436 1.08 -22.57 11.00
N ALA A 437 1.84 -23.27 10.15
CA ALA A 437 3.07 -23.91 10.58
C ALA A 437 4.14 -22.91 11.03
N ALA A 438 4.31 -21.80 10.30
CA ALA A 438 5.23 -20.72 10.65
C ALA A 438 4.84 -20.05 11.97
N ARG A 439 3.54 -19.76 12.18
CA ARG A 439 3.01 -19.25 13.44
C ARG A 439 3.30 -20.21 14.58
N GLY A 440 3.05 -21.50 14.38
CA GLY A 440 3.38 -22.54 15.37
C GLY A 440 4.88 -22.59 15.70
N GLY A 441 5.76 -22.19 14.78
CA GLY A 441 7.20 -22.06 14.96
C GLY A 441 7.65 -20.71 15.53
N GLY A 442 6.74 -19.76 15.78
CA GLY A 442 7.06 -18.44 16.31
C GLY A 442 7.39 -17.38 15.24
N LEU A 443 6.86 -17.52 14.01
CA LEU A 443 7.09 -16.58 12.92
C LEU A 443 5.77 -16.08 12.33
N LEU A 444 5.58 -14.76 12.21
CA LEU A 444 4.43 -14.16 11.54
C LEU A 444 4.80 -13.73 10.12
N LEU A 445 3.92 -14.06 9.17
CA LEU A 445 4.09 -13.79 7.74
C LEU A 445 2.86 -13.12 7.16
N GLY A 446 3.04 -12.46 6.00
CA GLY A 446 1.93 -11.99 5.18
C GLY A 446 1.59 -12.96 4.04
N LYS A 447 0.44 -12.72 3.40
CA LYS A 447 0.04 -13.41 2.16
C LYS A 447 -0.38 -12.41 1.09
N GLY A 448 -0.20 -12.77 -0.18
CA GLY A 448 -0.74 -12.02 -1.32
C GLY A 448 -2.25 -12.19 -1.42
N GLY A 449 -2.96 -11.13 -1.85
CA GLY A 449 -4.41 -11.13 -2.05
C GLY A 449 -4.81 -11.29 -3.52
N GLY A 450 -6.11 -11.57 -3.77
CA GLY A 450 -6.67 -11.70 -5.11
C GLY A 450 -6.14 -12.90 -5.88
N HIS A 451 -5.83 -12.72 -7.17
CA HIS A 451 -5.30 -13.79 -8.03
C HIS A 451 -3.96 -14.36 -7.58
N ASN A 452 -3.23 -13.66 -6.71
CA ASN A 452 -1.95 -14.08 -6.14
C ASN A 452 -2.08 -14.52 -4.69
N THR A 453 -3.17 -15.18 -4.32
CA THR A 453 -3.36 -15.75 -2.98
C THR A 453 -2.34 -16.85 -2.65
N SER A 454 -1.59 -17.31 -3.64
CA SER A 454 -0.53 -18.34 -3.52
C SER A 454 0.86 -17.75 -3.20
N VAL A 455 0.96 -16.51 -2.71
CA VAL A 455 2.23 -15.88 -2.38
C VAL A 455 2.33 -15.59 -0.89
N LEU A 456 3.38 -16.09 -0.26
CA LEU A 456 3.83 -15.63 1.06
C LEU A 456 4.56 -14.31 0.90
N ARG A 457 4.27 -13.33 1.75
CA ARG A 457 4.94 -12.03 1.76
C ARG A 457 5.76 -11.86 3.03
N ILE A 458 7.02 -11.51 2.85
CA ILE A 458 8.02 -11.33 3.89
C ILE A 458 8.50 -9.88 3.84
N ALA A 459 8.21 -9.13 4.88
CA ALA A 459 8.56 -7.71 4.98
C ALA A 459 8.78 -7.32 6.46
N PRO A 460 9.84 -7.82 7.09
CA PRO A 460 10.17 -7.51 8.48
C PRO A 460 10.52 -6.03 8.67
N PRO A 461 10.61 -5.55 9.92
CA PRO A 461 11.24 -4.27 10.21
C PRO A 461 12.65 -4.18 9.61
N LEU A 462 13.03 -2.97 9.13
CA LEU A 462 14.32 -2.75 8.46
C LEU A 462 15.53 -2.96 9.37
N SER A 463 15.33 -2.96 10.69
CA SER A 463 16.37 -3.25 11.69
C SER A 463 16.62 -4.75 11.90
N LEU A 464 16.03 -5.62 11.08
CA LEU A 464 16.25 -7.08 11.16
C LEU A 464 17.72 -7.41 11.18
N THR A 465 18.14 -8.24 12.13
CA THR A 465 19.53 -8.72 12.24
C THR A 465 19.75 -9.96 11.36
N VAL A 466 21.02 -10.28 11.07
CA VAL A 466 21.38 -11.51 10.34
C VAL A 466 20.93 -12.76 11.11
N ALA A 467 21.08 -12.75 12.45
CA ALA A 467 20.66 -13.89 13.28
C ALA A 467 19.16 -14.12 13.24
N GLU A 468 18.34 -13.06 13.29
CA GLU A 468 16.89 -13.15 13.17
C GLU A 468 16.44 -13.53 11.75
N ALA A 469 17.17 -13.08 10.72
CA ALA A 469 16.91 -13.49 9.35
C ALA A 469 17.11 -15.01 9.19
N GLU A 470 18.18 -15.58 9.77
CA GLU A 470 18.43 -17.02 9.74
C GLU A 470 17.43 -17.81 10.61
N GLU A 471 17.07 -17.29 11.79
CA GLU A 471 15.99 -17.85 12.63
C GLU A 471 14.68 -17.97 11.84
N GLY A 472 14.25 -16.86 11.21
CA GLY A 472 13.04 -16.83 10.40
C GLY A 472 13.10 -17.74 9.18
N ALA A 473 14.24 -17.78 8.48
CA ALA A 473 14.46 -18.67 7.35
C ALA A 473 14.38 -20.15 7.76
N SER A 474 14.96 -20.51 8.91
CA SER A 474 14.92 -21.88 9.45
C SER A 474 13.51 -22.31 9.86
N ILE A 475 12.68 -21.38 10.39
CA ILE A 475 11.27 -21.64 10.68
C ILE A 475 10.51 -21.84 9.38
N LEU A 476 10.74 -21.00 8.37
CA LEU A 476 10.13 -21.12 7.05
C LEU A 476 10.48 -22.42 6.34
N GLU A 477 11.74 -22.86 6.43
CA GLU A 477 12.19 -24.14 5.85
C GLU A 477 11.35 -25.30 6.41
N ARG A 478 11.18 -25.35 7.73
CA ARG A 478 10.33 -26.37 8.36
C ARG A 478 8.87 -26.25 7.96
N ALA A 479 8.33 -25.02 7.88
CA ALA A 479 6.94 -24.77 7.51
C ALA A 479 6.65 -25.17 6.05
N LEU A 480 7.59 -24.93 5.12
CA LEU A 480 7.45 -25.31 3.71
C LEU A 480 7.43 -26.83 3.50
N HIS A 481 8.00 -27.62 4.42
CA HIS A 481 7.89 -29.09 4.36
C HIS A 481 6.48 -29.61 4.77
N CYS A 482 5.63 -28.74 5.33
CA CYS A 482 4.24 -29.05 5.67
C CYS A 482 3.25 -28.73 4.52
N ALA A 483 3.73 -28.12 3.43
CA ALA A 483 2.94 -27.71 2.28
C ALA A 483 3.08 -28.71 1.13
#